data_b3dd9379ac7eaae8e00f179c092ded71
#
_entry.id   b3dd9379ac7eaae8e00f179c092ded71
#
_cell.length_a   1.000
_cell.length_b   1.000
_cell.length_c   1.000
_cell.angle_alpha   90.00
_cell.angle_beta   90.00
_cell.angle_gamma   90.00
#
_symmetry.space_group_name_H-M   'P 1'
#
loop_
_entity.id
_entity.type
_entity.pdbx_description
1 polymer ?
#
loop_
_entity_poly.entity_id
_entity_poly.type
_entity_poly.pdbx_seq_one_letter_code
_entity_poly.pdbx_strand_id
1 'polypeptide(L)'
;HIVMPLAHHNCIMTKQPRFSSDTGWHQDTRYWNFTTGDLVNIWIALGEENLHNGCLRVLPGTHHERAERYRLDDELFLRKDLEENQPLLERAIPVELQAGDVLFFHARCFHSATRNFSAESKQSVVFTFRALENRPIPGTKSAQWPELLLS
;
A
#
# COMPACT_ATOMS: atom_id res chain seq x y z
N HIS A 1 -10.82 16.77 10.91
CA HIS A 1 -10.52 17.18 9.54
C HIS A 1 -9.57 16.18 8.89
N ILE A 2 -9.81 15.88 7.62
CA ILE A 2 -9.04 14.93 6.81
C ILE A 2 -8.30 15.72 5.74
N VAL A 3 -7.06 15.33 5.49
CA VAL A 3 -6.19 15.96 4.49
C VAL A 3 -5.76 14.91 3.47
N MET A 4 -5.78 15.25 2.20
CA MET A 4 -5.24 14.44 1.11
C MET A 4 -3.90 15.03 0.67
N PRO A 5 -2.75 14.41 1.00
CA PRO A 5 -1.44 14.85 0.53
C PRO A 5 -1.24 14.50 -0.94
N LEU A 6 -0.99 15.49 -1.79
CA LEU A 6 -0.82 15.28 -3.23
C LEU A 6 0.55 14.69 -3.62
N ALA A 7 1.49 14.66 -2.69
CA ALA A 7 2.82 14.08 -2.90
C ALA A 7 2.83 12.55 -3.00
N HIS A 8 1.76 11.89 -2.60
CA HIS A 8 1.67 10.44 -2.44
C HIS A 8 0.47 9.87 -3.21
N HIS A 9 0.24 8.57 -3.07
CA HIS A 9 -0.70 7.79 -3.86
C HIS A 9 -2.04 8.50 -4.12
N ASN A 10 -2.15 9.15 -5.26
CA ASN A 10 -3.38 9.72 -5.81
C ASN A 10 -3.32 9.42 -7.31
N CYS A 11 -3.46 8.17 -7.67
CA CYS A 11 -3.15 7.70 -9.00
C CYS A 11 -3.98 6.46 -9.39
N ILE A 12 -3.93 6.14 -10.67
CA ILE A 12 -4.39 4.86 -11.19
C ILE A 12 -3.23 3.87 -11.14
N MET A 13 -3.41 2.79 -10.41
CA MET A 13 -2.51 1.64 -10.40
C MET A 13 -2.93 0.67 -11.48
N THR A 14 -1.99 0.33 -12.37
CA THR A 14 -2.26 -0.57 -13.49
C THR A 14 -1.32 -1.77 -13.45
N LYS A 15 -1.87 -2.97 -13.62
CA LYS A 15 -1.09 -4.19 -13.85
C LYS A 15 -1.37 -4.72 -15.26
N GLN A 16 -0.43 -4.44 -16.16
CA GLN A 16 -0.51 -4.89 -17.56
C GLN A 16 -0.18 -6.38 -17.67
N PRO A 17 -0.91 -7.15 -18.49
CA PRO A 17 -0.55 -8.53 -18.81
C PRO A 17 0.89 -8.62 -19.32
N ARG A 18 1.64 -9.60 -18.88
CA ARG A 18 3.03 -9.90 -19.28
C ARG A 18 4.09 -8.83 -18.93
N PHE A 19 3.70 -7.57 -18.67
CA PHE A 19 4.63 -6.46 -18.42
C PHE A 19 4.64 -6.00 -16.97
N SER A 20 3.70 -6.47 -16.14
CA SER A 20 3.69 -6.16 -14.72
C SER A 20 4.67 -7.03 -13.94
N SER A 21 5.21 -6.49 -12.87
CA SER A 21 6.09 -7.18 -11.93
C SER A 21 5.35 -7.52 -10.63
N ASP A 22 5.97 -8.41 -9.84
CA ASP A 22 5.58 -8.61 -8.45
C ASP A 22 5.97 -7.37 -7.63
N THR A 23 5.13 -7.00 -6.69
CA THR A 23 5.42 -6.01 -5.66
C THR A 23 5.66 -6.76 -4.36
N GLY A 24 6.85 -6.62 -3.78
CA GLY A 24 7.21 -7.26 -2.52
C GLY A 24 6.35 -6.79 -1.34
N TRP A 25 6.41 -7.50 -0.22
CA TRP A 25 5.73 -7.12 1.01
C TRP A 25 6.32 -5.85 1.60
N HIS A 26 5.54 -4.79 1.68
CA HIS A 26 5.99 -3.48 2.17
C HIS A 26 4.88 -2.76 2.93
N GLN A 27 5.28 -1.73 3.62
CA GLN A 27 4.40 -0.71 4.21
C GLN A 27 4.59 0.57 3.41
N ASP A 28 3.52 1.29 3.08
CA ASP A 28 3.62 2.54 2.29
C ASP A 28 4.39 3.64 3.00
N THR A 29 4.43 3.60 4.32
CA THR A 29 5.24 4.52 5.14
C THR A 29 6.73 4.50 4.81
N ARG A 30 7.25 3.53 4.04
CA ARG A 30 8.62 3.55 3.50
C ARG A 30 8.89 4.74 2.58
N TYR A 31 7.85 5.27 1.95
CA TYR A 31 7.94 6.37 1.00
C TYR A 31 7.57 7.72 1.62
N TRP A 32 6.99 7.74 2.81
CA TRP A 32 6.28 8.88 3.35
C TRP A 32 6.86 9.32 4.69
N ASN A 33 7.03 10.64 4.82
CA ASN A 33 7.64 11.25 5.99
C ASN A 33 6.64 12.20 6.65
N PHE A 34 5.87 11.66 7.58
CA PHE A 34 4.92 12.39 8.42
C PHE A 34 5.29 12.25 9.89
N THR A 35 4.69 13.06 10.75
CA THR A 35 4.94 13.03 12.20
C THR A 35 4.58 11.67 12.81
N THR A 36 3.60 10.99 12.24
CA THR A 36 3.27 9.59 12.55
C THR A 36 3.06 8.81 11.26
N GLY A 37 3.08 7.47 11.33
CA GLY A 37 2.75 6.60 10.20
C GLY A 37 1.23 6.40 10.02
N ASP A 38 0.40 7.21 10.66
CA ASP A 38 -1.06 7.04 10.69
C ASP A 38 -1.70 7.70 9.48
N LEU A 39 -1.64 7.01 8.36
CA LEU A 39 -2.31 7.36 7.11
C LEU A 39 -3.21 6.20 6.67
N VAL A 40 -4.24 6.51 5.92
CA VAL A 40 -5.20 5.55 5.39
C VAL A 40 -5.19 5.62 3.87
N ASN A 41 -5.08 4.47 3.24
CA ASN A 41 -5.27 4.29 1.81
C ASN A 41 -6.72 3.89 1.52
N ILE A 42 -7.26 4.46 0.49
CA ILE A 42 -8.51 4.04 -0.14
C ILE A 42 -8.15 3.46 -1.49
N TRP A 43 -8.44 2.19 -1.69
CA TRP A 43 -8.23 1.45 -2.92
C TRP A 43 -9.59 1.15 -3.55
N ILE A 44 -9.82 1.61 -4.76
CA ILE A 44 -11.08 1.44 -5.49
C ILE A 44 -10.82 0.55 -6.70
N ALA A 45 -11.45 -0.60 -6.75
CA ALA A 45 -11.35 -1.51 -7.88
C ALA A 45 -12.14 -0.97 -9.09
N LEU A 46 -11.48 -0.80 -10.23
CA LEU A 46 -12.15 -0.39 -11.49
C LEU A 46 -12.64 -1.57 -12.33
N GLY A 47 -12.29 -2.77 -11.91
CA GLY A 47 -12.68 -4.05 -12.50
C GLY A 47 -12.54 -5.15 -11.48
N GLU A 48 -12.72 -6.40 -11.89
CA GLU A 48 -12.46 -7.55 -11.04
C GLU A 48 -10.97 -7.61 -10.65
N GLU A 49 -10.71 -7.83 -9.37
CA GLU A 49 -9.37 -8.08 -8.82
C GLU A 49 -9.34 -9.45 -8.14
N ASN A 50 -8.45 -10.32 -8.58
CA ASN A 50 -8.28 -11.67 -8.04
C ASN A 50 -6.80 -12.09 -8.06
N LEU A 51 -6.48 -13.27 -7.52
CA LEU A 51 -5.12 -13.77 -7.46
C LEU A 51 -4.47 -13.93 -8.85
N HIS A 52 -5.25 -14.21 -9.89
CA HIS A 52 -4.73 -14.42 -11.24
C HIS A 52 -4.34 -13.12 -11.92
N ASN A 53 -5.03 -12.00 -11.64
CA ASN A 53 -4.70 -10.70 -12.22
C ASN A 53 -3.89 -9.78 -11.30
N GLY A 54 -3.41 -10.30 -10.15
CA GLY A 54 -2.52 -9.60 -9.24
C GLY A 54 -3.24 -8.64 -8.31
N CYS A 55 -4.31 -9.10 -7.66
CA CYS A 55 -4.95 -8.37 -6.56
C CYS A 55 -3.98 -8.12 -5.40
N LEU A 56 -4.33 -7.21 -4.51
CA LEU A 56 -3.59 -7.02 -3.27
C LEU A 56 -3.65 -8.26 -2.39
N ARG A 57 -2.56 -8.52 -1.69
CA ARG A 57 -2.49 -9.43 -0.54
C ARG A 57 -2.09 -8.61 0.66
N VAL A 58 -2.70 -8.85 1.80
CA VAL A 58 -2.44 -8.10 3.03
C VAL A 58 -2.06 -9.04 4.17
N LEU A 59 -1.30 -8.53 5.13
CA LEU A 59 -1.01 -9.18 6.41
C LEU A 59 -1.85 -8.47 7.49
N PRO A 60 -3.02 -9.01 7.87
CA PRO A 60 -3.93 -8.34 8.79
C PRO A 60 -3.29 -8.06 10.15
N GLY A 61 -3.59 -6.88 10.72
CA GLY A 61 -3.11 -6.49 12.05
C GLY A 61 -1.71 -5.89 12.08
N THR A 62 -0.91 -6.01 11.03
CA THR A 62 0.50 -5.59 11.01
C THR A 62 0.72 -4.08 11.10
N HIS A 63 -0.31 -3.27 10.96
CA HIS A 63 -0.23 -1.82 11.19
C HIS A 63 0.05 -1.47 12.67
N HIS A 64 -0.23 -2.37 13.60
CA HIS A 64 0.13 -2.25 15.01
C HIS A 64 1.56 -2.69 15.31
N GLU A 65 2.18 -3.46 14.40
CA GLU A 65 3.50 -4.01 14.58
C GLU A 65 4.55 -3.09 13.93
N ARG A 66 5.67 -2.88 14.62
CA ARG A 66 6.83 -2.22 14.04
C ARG A 66 7.80 -3.30 13.59
N ALA A 67 7.97 -3.45 12.29
CA ALA A 67 8.97 -4.35 11.77
C ALA A 67 10.38 -3.82 12.12
N GLU A 68 11.19 -4.65 12.77
CA GLU A 68 12.57 -4.33 13.04
C GLU A 68 13.38 -4.29 11.74
N ARG A 69 14.41 -3.42 11.68
CA ARG A 69 15.15 -3.15 10.44
C ARG A 69 15.78 -4.40 9.82
N TYR A 70 16.25 -5.35 10.62
CA TYR A 70 16.86 -6.59 10.12
C TYR A 70 15.88 -7.53 9.41
N ARG A 71 14.56 -7.39 9.68
CA ARG A 71 13.51 -8.15 9.04
C ARG A 71 13.18 -7.63 7.62
N LEU A 72 13.75 -6.50 7.26
CA LEU A 72 13.55 -5.83 5.98
C LEU A 72 14.85 -5.87 5.17
N ASP A 73 14.73 -5.88 3.85
CA ASP A 73 15.86 -5.67 2.95
C ASP A 73 16.25 -4.18 2.86
N ASP A 74 17.24 -3.87 2.01
CA ASP A 74 17.74 -2.49 1.85
C ASP A 74 16.70 -1.55 1.26
N GLU A 75 15.73 -2.08 0.52
CA GLU A 75 14.61 -1.34 -0.04
C GLU A 75 13.39 -1.29 0.87
N LEU A 76 13.50 -1.77 2.11
CA LEU A 76 12.44 -1.85 3.13
C LEU A 76 11.27 -2.78 2.75
N PHE A 77 11.53 -3.80 1.94
CA PHE A 77 10.60 -4.92 1.79
C PHE A 77 10.84 -5.97 2.88
N LEU A 78 9.77 -6.64 3.28
CA LEU A 78 9.86 -7.74 4.23
C LEU A 78 10.62 -8.92 3.58
N ARG A 79 11.69 -9.36 4.22
CA ARG A 79 12.53 -10.45 3.75
C ARG A 79 11.79 -11.78 3.81
N LYS A 80 11.58 -12.40 2.64
CA LYS A 80 10.91 -13.71 2.53
C LYS A 80 11.82 -14.88 2.87
N ASP A 81 13.14 -14.67 2.83
CA ASP A 81 14.16 -15.65 3.14
C ASP A 81 14.42 -15.79 4.64
N LEU A 82 13.92 -14.88 5.45
CA LEU A 82 14.12 -14.87 6.89
C LEU A 82 13.09 -15.76 7.58
N GLU A 83 13.55 -16.73 8.37
CA GLU A 83 12.71 -17.70 9.06
C GLU A 83 11.71 -17.03 10.02
N GLU A 84 12.14 -16.00 10.72
CA GLU A 84 11.30 -15.21 11.63
C GLU A 84 10.15 -14.48 10.95
N ASN A 85 10.20 -14.33 9.62
CA ASN A 85 9.13 -13.72 8.86
C ASN A 85 8.08 -14.74 8.37
N GLN A 86 8.38 -16.05 8.37
CA GLN A 86 7.48 -17.06 7.84
C GLN A 86 6.11 -17.09 8.54
N PRO A 87 6.04 -17.07 9.88
CA PRO A 87 4.74 -17.07 10.57
C PRO A 87 3.88 -15.85 10.24
N LEU A 88 4.52 -14.71 9.92
CA LEU A 88 3.83 -13.51 9.49
C LEU A 88 3.32 -13.65 8.05
N LEU A 89 4.16 -14.17 7.15
CA LEU A 89 3.81 -14.38 5.75
C LEU A 89 2.69 -15.40 5.54
N GLU A 90 2.60 -16.41 6.41
CA GLU A 90 1.52 -17.42 6.42
C GLU A 90 0.14 -16.83 6.74
N ARG A 91 0.10 -15.65 7.37
CA ARG A 91 -1.15 -14.92 7.66
C ARG A 91 -1.68 -14.14 6.46
N ALA A 92 -0.99 -14.18 5.32
CA ALA A 92 -1.35 -13.43 4.13
C ALA A 92 -2.72 -13.85 3.57
N ILE A 93 -3.58 -12.88 3.37
CA ILE A 93 -4.88 -13.08 2.72
C ILE A 93 -4.94 -12.30 1.42
N PRO A 94 -5.51 -12.87 0.34
CA PRO A 94 -5.83 -12.11 -0.86
C PRO A 94 -7.01 -11.18 -0.60
N VAL A 95 -7.00 -10.03 -1.23
CA VAL A 95 -8.13 -9.09 -1.24
C VAL A 95 -8.72 -9.12 -2.65
N GLU A 96 -9.69 -9.99 -2.83
CA GLU A 96 -10.42 -10.10 -4.10
C GLU A 96 -11.59 -9.12 -4.10
N LEU A 97 -11.72 -8.33 -5.16
CA LEU A 97 -12.66 -7.23 -5.28
C LEU A 97 -13.40 -7.31 -6.62
N GLN A 98 -14.63 -6.80 -6.61
CA GLN A 98 -15.40 -6.53 -7.82
C GLN A 98 -15.31 -5.06 -8.21
N ALA A 99 -15.67 -4.73 -9.46
CA ALA A 99 -15.72 -3.34 -9.90
C ALA A 99 -16.60 -2.49 -8.98
N GLY A 100 -16.03 -1.40 -8.45
CA GLY A 100 -16.71 -0.49 -7.51
C GLY A 100 -16.48 -0.83 -6.03
N ASP A 101 -15.92 -1.98 -5.70
CA ASP A 101 -15.53 -2.28 -4.32
C ASP A 101 -14.43 -1.35 -3.83
N VAL A 102 -14.48 -1.04 -2.55
CA VAL A 102 -13.53 -0.13 -1.90
C VAL A 102 -12.88 -0.81 -0.70
N LEU A 103 -11.56 -0.87 -0.73
CA LEU A 103 -10.74 -1.32 0.40
C LEU A 103 -10.13 -0.13 1.12
N PHE A 104 -10.32 -0.07 2.44
CA PHE A 104 -9.60 0.85 3.33
C PHE A 104 -8.51 0.08 4.07
N PHE A 105 -7.27 0.55 4.01
CA PHE A 105 -6.18 -0.06 4.77
C PHE A 105 -5.20 0.98 5.28
N HIS A 106 -4.62 0.68 6.43
CA HIS A 106 -3.63 1.55 7.06
C HIS A 106 -2.30 1.51 6.31
N ALA A 107 -1.62 2.65 6.15
CA ALA A 107 -0.34 2.75 5.46
C ALA A 107 0.77 1.85 6.05
N ARG A 108 0.68 1.49 7.32
CA ARG A 108 1.57 0.51 7.97
C ARG A 108 1.10 -0.94 7.84
N CYS A 109 -0.01 -1.22 7.18
CA CYS A 109 -0.37 -2.60 6.90
C CYS A 109 0.57 -3.17 5.83
N PHE A 110 1.27 -4.26 6.12
CA PHE A 110 2.07 -4.94 5.11
C PHE A 110 1.16 -5.47 4.02
N HIS A 111 1.51 -5.13 2.79
CA HIS A 111 0.79 -5.60 1.62
C HIS A 111 1.75 -5.90 0.46
N SER A 112 1.28 -6.68 -0.47
CA SER A 112 2.00 -7.09 -1.68
C SER A 112 1.04 -7.31 -2.82
N ALA A 113 1.55 -7.49 -4.04
CA ALA A 113 0.76 -7.92 -5.18
C ALA A 113 1.63 -8.74 -6.14
N THR A 114 1.07 -9.80 -6.73
CA THR A 114 1.76 -10.53 -7.79
C THR A 114 1.66 -9.79 -9.11
N ARG A 115 2.43 -10.22 -10.11
CA ARG A 115 2.22 -9.82 -11.49
C ARG A 115 0.85 -10.29 -12.00
N ASN A 116 0.41 -9.69 -13.07
CA ASN A 116 -0.82 -10.07 -13.74
C ASN A 116 -0.56 -11.22 -14.73
N PHE A 117 -1.16 -12.37 -14.48
CA PHE A 117 -1.10 -13.57 -15.33
C PHE A 117 -2.31 -13.68 -16.28
N SER A 118 -3.29 -12.78 -16.15
CA SER A 118 -4.47 -12.75 -17.04
C SER A 118 -4.16 -12.11 -18.40
N ALA A 119 -5.12 -12.12 -19.29
CA ALA A 119 -5.02 -11.49 -20.62
C ALA A 119 -5.41 -10.00 -20.61
N GLU A 120 -6.05 -9.52 -19.53
CA GLU A 120 -6.59 -8.17 -19.44
C GLU A 120 -5.86 -7.33 -18.39
N SER A 121 -5.84 -6.01 -18.61
CA SER A 121 -5.23 -5.07 -17.66
C SER A 121 -6.11 -4.92 -16.42
N LYS A 122 -5.50 -5.07 -15.24
CA LYS A 122 -6.13 -4.71 -13.96
C LYS A 122 -5.86 -3.25 -13.65
N GLN A 123 -6.89 -2.51 -13.24
CA GLN A 123 -6.79 -1.10 -12.87
C GLN A 123 -7.52 -0.82 -11.56
N SER A 124 -6.91 0.03 -10.75
CA SER A 124 -7.44 0.48 -9.46
C SER A 124 -7.12 1.96 -9.27
N VAL A 125 -7.99 2.70 -8.59
CA VAL A 125 -7.69 4.07 -8.16
C VAL A 125 -7.28 4.03 -6.70
N VAL A 126 -6.22 4.77 -6.36
CA VAL A 126 -5.72 4.85 -4.98
C VAL A 126 -5.67 6.28 -4.53
N PHE A 127 -6.18 6.53 -3.33
CA PHE A 127 -6.04 7.80 -2.62
C PHE A 127 -5.46 7.56 -1.23
N THR A 128 -4.65 8.51 -0.75
CA THR A 128 -4.09 8.46 0.59
C THR A 128 -4.57 9.67 1.40
N PHE A 129 -4.90 9.42 2.66
CA PHE A 129 -5.41 10.44 3.57
C PHE A 129 -4.68 10.40 4.91
N ARG A 130 -4.62 11.56 5.56
CA ARG A 130 -4.09 11.74 6.92
C ARG A 130 -5.02 12.59 7.78
N ALA A 131 -4.89 12.50 9.10
CA ALA A 131 -5.48 13.47 10.01
C ALA A 131 -4.74 14.83 9.89
N LEU A 132 -5.42 15.92 10.19
CA LEU A 132 -4.85 17.28 10.09
C LEU A 132 -3.59 17.45 10.97
N GLU A 133 -3.56 16.79 12.11
CA GLU A 133 -2.47 16.85 13.09
C GLU A 133 -1.23 16.05 12.65
N ASN A 134 -1.39 15.06 11.78
CA ASN A 134 -0.29 14.24 11.26
C ASN A 134 0.42 14.96 10.12
N ARG A 135 1.30 15.90 10.44
CA ARG A 135 1.92 16.82 9.46
C ARG A 135 3.09 16.18 8.71
N PRO A 136 3.33 16.57 7.44
CA PRO A 136 4.54 16.19 6.75
C PRO A 136 5.76 16.80 7.44
N ILE A 137 6.87 16.03 7.48
CA ILE A 137 8.12 16.48 8.08
C ILE A 137 8.78 17.49 7.14
N PRO A 138 9.11 18.72 7.62
CA PRO A 138 9.75 19.74 6.80
C PRO A 138 11.05 19.24 6.14
N GLY A 139 11.28 19.67 4.90
CA GLY A 139 12.47 19.28 4.12
C GLY A 139 12.40 17.92 3.45
N THR A 140 11.33 17.14 3.68
CA THR A 140 11.13 15.85 3.02
C THR A 140 10.25 15.98 1.76
N LYS A 141 10.23 14.92 0.94
CA LYS A 141 9.34 14.85 -0.24
C LYS A 141 7.88 15.08 0.13
N SER A 142 7.44 14.56 1.28
CA SER A 142 6.05 14.70 1.73
C SER A 142 5.63 16.16 1.97
N ALA A 143 6.59 17.06 2.29
CA ALA A 143 6.34 18.49 2.51
C ALA A 143 6.51 19.36 1.27
N GLN A 144 6.90 18.78 0.12
CA GLN A 144 7.20 19.55 -1.11
C GLN A 144 5.96 19.86 -1.96
N TRP A 145 4.87 19.14 -1.74
CA TRP A 145 3.66 19.24 -2.57
C TRP A 145 2.50 19.78 -1.77
N PRO A 146 1.55 20.46 -2.42
CA PRO A 146 0.36 20.94 -1.75
C PRO A 146 -0.50 19.80 -1.22
N GLU A 147 -1.39 20.15 -0.31
CA GLU A 147 -2.35 19.24 0.29
C GLU A 147 -3.76 19.80 0.12
N LEU A 148 -4.74 18.92 0.02
CA LEU A 148 -6.15 19.30 -0.01
C LEU A 148 -6.78 19.02 1.37
N LEU A 149 -7.26 20.08 2.01
CA LEU A 149 -8.08 19.95 3.21
C LEU A 149 -9.50 19.57 2.79
N LEU A 150 -9.97 18.46 3.33
CA LEU A 150 -11.36 18.01 3.15
C LEU A 150 -12.13 18.38 4.42
N SER A 151 -13.18 19.13 4.26
CA SER A 151 -14.04 19.60 5.35
C SER A 151 -15.03 18.53 5.82
#